data_06095a3220591ca3045f615e04fe4f06
#
_entry.id   06095a3220591ca3045f615e04fe4f06
#
_cell.length_a   1.000
_cell.length_b   1.000
_cell.length_c   1.000
_cell.angle_alpha   90.00
_cell.angle_beta   90.00
_cell.angle_gamma   90.00
#
_symmetry.space_group_name_H-M   'P 1'
#
loop_
_entity.id
_entity.type
_entity.pdbx_description
1 polymer ?
#
loop_
_entity_poly.entity_id
_entity_poly.type
_entity_poly.pdbx_seq_one_letter_code
_entity_poly.pdbx_strand_id
1 'polypeptide(L)'
;RVCDLARAADGKPGNDPRRFFETQLKPYAIQAADGNAGGLVTGYYEPLLRGSRTRAKGFEQPVRGVPEDLLTIDLSAIFPELKDKRVRGRLEGNKVVPYWSRAEITARGDKLPSRTLLYVDDAVELFFLQVQGSGRVSLPDGTMARLNYADQNGYPYQSIGRVLVDRGELKLEEASMQGIQAW
;
A
#
# COMPACT_ATOMS: atom_id res chain seq x y z
N ARG A 1 -29.56 -15.06 -3.83
CA ARG A 1 -30.16 -15.91 -2.77
C ARG A 1 -29.24 -16.07 -1.55
N VAL A 2 -27.98 -16.50 -1.69
CA VAL A 2 -27.05 -16.62 -0.56
C VAL A 2 -26.66 -15.22 -0.02
N CYS A 3 -26.43 -14.26 -0.88
CA CYS A 3 -26.16 -12.88 -0.47
C CYS A 3 -27.33 -12.23 0.30
N ASP A 4 -28.58 -12.59 -0.04
CA ASP A 4 -29.75 -12.06 0.67
C ASP A 4 -29.87 -12.68 2.06
N LEU A 5 -29.54 -13.97 2.19
CA LEU A 5 -29.44 -14.65 3.49
C LEU A 5 -28.32 -14.05 4.35
N ALA A 6 -27.16 -13.74 3.75
CA ALA A 6 -26.06 -13.08 4.45
C ALA A 6 -26.46 -11.70 4.97
N ARG A 7 -27.07 -10.86 4.10
CA ARG A 7 -27.58 -9.54 4.51
C ARG A 7 -28.64 -9.64 5.60
N ALA A 8 -29.54 -10.64 5.52
CA ALA A 8 -30.56 -10.85 6.53
C ALA A 8 -30.01 -11.33 7.88
N ALA A 9 -28.82 -11.93 7.87
CA ALA A 9 -28.13 -12.42 9.07
C ALA A 9 -27.20 -11.35 9.68
N ASP A 10 -26.80 -10.34 8.91
CA ASP A 10 -25.86 -9.31 9.34
C ASP A 10 -26.38 -8.50 10.53
N GLY A 11 -25.53 -8.28 11.54
CA GLY A 11 -25.83 -7.46 12.72
C GLY A 11 -26.85 -8.04 13.69
N LYS A 12 -27.36 -9.26 13.50
CA LYS A 12 -28.31 -9.86 14.45
C LYS A 12 -27.63 -10.48 15.67
N PRO A 13 -28.12 -10.21 16.88
CA PRO A 13 -27.63 -10.87 18.09
C PRO A 13 -27.75 -12.41 17.97
N GLY A 14 -26.67 -13.13 18.36
CA GLY A 14 -26.63 -14.58 18.31
C GLY A 14 -26.34 -15.17 16.93
N ASN A 15 -26.08 -14.33 15.91
CA ASN A 15 -25.64 -14.80 14.61
C ASN A 15 -24.19 -15.27 14.70
N ASP A 16 -23.97 -16.56 14.39
CA ASP A 16 -22.63 -17.14 14.27
C ASP A 16 -22.22 -17.17 12.78
N PRO A 17 -21.28 -16.34 12.34
CA PRO A 17 -20.81 -16.32 10.96
C PRO A 17 -20.30 -17.70 10.49
N ARG A 18 -19.63 -18.45 11.37
CA ARG A 18 -19.13 -19.78 11.08
C ARG A 18 -20.27 -20.71 10.69
N ARG A 19 -21.34 -20.76 11.51
CA ARG A 19 -22.54 -21.57 11.24
C ARG A 19 -23.20 -21.18 9.92
N PHE A 20 -23.24 -19.88 9.59
CA PHE A 20 -23.75 -19.42 8.29
C PHE A 20 -22.95 -20.03 7.14
N PHE A 21 -21.62 -19.95 7.18
CA PHE A 21 -20.77 -20.50 6.11
C PHE A 21 -20.91 -22.02 6.02
N GLU A 22 -20.91 -22.73 7.15
CA GLU A 22 -21.03 -24.20 7.17
C GLU A 22 -22.39 -24.72 6.70
N THR A 23 -23.47 -23.95 6.88
CA THR A 23 -24.84 -24.39 6.50
C THR A 23 -25.32 -23.89 5.15
N GLN A 24 -24.80 -22.74 4.69
CA GLN A 24 -25.27 -22.11 3.46
C GLN A 24 -24.34 -22.27 2.27
N LEU A 25 -23.10 -22.70 2.49
CA LEU A 25 -22.09 -22.85 1.46
C LEU A 25 -21.57 -24.30 1.41
N LYS A 26 -21.16 -24.71 0.22
CA LYS A 26 -20.48 -26.00 0.01
C LYS A 26 -18.99 -25.75 -0.16
N PRO A 27 -18.12 -26.36 0.65
CA PRO A 27 -16.68 -26.23 0.48
C PRO A 27 -16.21 -26.98 -0.76
N TYR A 28 -15.27 -26.38 -1.50
CA TYR A 28 -14.57 -27.02 -2.59
C TYR A 28 -13.06 -26.96 -2.34
N ALA A 29 -12.37 -28.06 -2.51
CA ALA A 29 -10.92 -28.08 -2.54
C ALA A 29 -10.42 -27.42 -3.83
N ILE A 30 -9.50 -26.46 -3.70
CA ILE A 30 -8.83 -25.83 -4.82
C ILE A 30 -7.49 -26.53 -4.99
N GLN A 31 -7.20 -26.96 -6.22
CA GLN A 31 -5.94 -27.62 -6.57
C GLN A 31 -5.38 -26.98 -7.85
N ALA A 32 -4.06 -26.94 -7.97
CA ALA A 32 -3.41 -26.61 -9.23
C ALA A 32 -3.64 -27.71 -10.27
N ALA A 33 -3.34 -27.44 -11.54
CA ALA A 33 -3.55 -28.38 -12.63
C ALA A 33 -2.76 -29.72 -12.46
N ASP A 34 -1.69 -29.71 -11.70
CA ASP A 34 -0.87 -30.88 -11.33
C ASP A 34 -1.42 -31.67 -10.13
N GLY A 35 -2.57 -31.27 -9.58
CA GLY A 35 -3.19 -31.87 -8.40
C GLY A 35 -2.62 -31.38 -7.06
N ASN A 36 -1.68 -30.46 -7.05
CA ASN A 36 -1.12 -29.89 -5.83
C ASN A 36 -2.16 -29.03 -5.10
N ALA A 37 -2.47 -29.37 -3.86
CA ALA A 37 -3.39 -28.62 -2.99
C ALA A 37 -2.67 -27.62 -2.06
N GLY A 38 -1.34 -27.58 -2.09
CA GLY A 38 -0.53 -26.62 -1.35
C GLY A 38 -0.68 -25.22 -1.93
N GLY A 39 -0.84 -24.21 -1.10
CA GLY A 39 -0.97 -22.83 -1.52
C GLY A 39 -0.43 -21.86 -0.47
N LEU A 40 -0.08 -20.65 -0.91
CA LEU A 40 0.28 -19.55 -0.05
C LEU A 40 -0.98 -18.77 0.31
N VAL A 41 -1.29 -18.67 1.60
CA VAL A 41 -2.33 -17.78 2.12
C VAL A 41 -1.65 -16.50 2.56
N THR A 42 -2.02 -15.40 1.91
CA THR A 42 -1.56 -14.06 2.27
C THR A 42 -2.72 -13.25 2.80
N GLY A 43 -2.43 -12.36 3.74
CA GLY A 43 -3.39 -11.36 4.22
C GLY A 43 -2.84 -9.95 3.95
N TYR A 44 -3.74 -9.02 3.73
CA TYR A 44 -3.40 -7.61 3.79
C TYR A 44 -4.37 -6.90 4.73
N TYR A 45 -3.94 -5.79 5.28
CA TYR A 45 -4.79 -4.94 6.12
C TYR A 45 -4.82 -3.52 5.55
N GLU A 46 -5.86 -2.79 5.88
CA GLU A 46 -5.99 -1.39 5.52
C GLU A 46 -5.50 -0.53 6.70
N PRO A 47 -4.29 0.06 6.65
CA PRO A 47 -3.76 0.87 7.73
C PRO A 47 -4.71 2.01 8.11
N LEU A 48 -4.79 2.31 9.41
CA LEU A 48 -5.53 3.46 9.93
C LEU A 48 -4.55 4.41 10.59
N LEU A 49 -4.34 5.57 9.97
CA LEU A 49 -3.45 6.63 10.45
C LEU A 49 -4.26 7.78 11.03
N ARG A 50 -3.60 8.63 11.80
CA ARG A 50 -4.10 9.94 12.18
C ARG A 50 -3.54 10.99 11.24
N GLY A 51 -4.34 11.97 10.85
CA GLY A 51 -3.89 12.99 9.92
C GLY A 51 -4.63 14.32 10.02
N SER A 52 -4.19 15.27 9.21
CA SER A 52 -4.77 16.60 9.09
C SER A 52 -4.80 17.03 7.61
N ARG A 53 -5.78 17.84 7.24
CA ARG A 53 -5.84 18.42 5.88
C ARG A 53 -4.81 19.53 5.68
N THR A 54 -4.30 20.10 6.75
CA THR A 54 -3.28 21.15 6.74
C THR A 54 -2.07 20.72 7.55
N ARG A 55 -0.90 21.21 7.17
CA ARG A 55 0.33 20.98 7.93
C ARG A 55 0.21 21.66 9.29
N ALA A 56 0.49 20.90 10.35
CA ALA A 56 0.44 21.38 11.72
C ALA A 56 1.47 20.63 12.57
N LYS A 57 1.75 21.13 13.79
CA LYS A 57 2.61 20.43 14.75
C LYS A 57 2.05 19.02 15.03
N GLY A 58 2.88 18.00 14.84
CA GLY A 58 2.50 16.60 14.99
C GLY A 58 1.83 16.00 13.74
N PHE A 59 1.61 16.78 12.67
CA PHE A 59 1.12 16.31 11.36
C PHE A 59 2.00 16.90 10.26
N GLU A 60 3.18 16.35 10.09
CA GLU A 60 4.25 16.93 9.28
C GLU A 60 4.59 16.08 8.06
N GLN A 61 4.14 14.81 8.04
CA GLN A 61 4.44 13.87 6.97
C GLN A 61 3.43 14.00 5.82
N PRO A 62 3.83 14.49 4.63
CA PRO A 62 2.89 14.73 3.55
C PRO A 62 2.50 13.44 2.83
N VAL A 63 1.21 13.21 2.70
CA VAL A 63 0.64 12.23 1.76
C VAL A 63 0.44 12.92 0.42
N ARG A 64 1.14 12.46 -0.59
CA ARG A 64 1.17 13.12 -1.91
C ARG A 64 0.33 12.37 -2.94
N GLY A 65 -0.26 13.11 -3.84
CA GLY A 65 -0.82 12.58 -5.08
C GLY A 65 0.27 12.21 -6.08
N VAL A 66 -0.14 11.72 -7.25
CA VAL A 66 0.78 11.42 -8.35
C VAL A 66 1.47 12.71 -8.79
N PRO A 67 2.81 12.73 -8.91
CA PRO A 67 3.52 13.88 -9.43
C PRO A 67 3.18 14.14 -10.90
N GLU A 68 3.08 15.42 -11.28
CA GLU A 68 2.69 15.83 -12.65
C GLU A 68 3.77 15.51 -13.68
N ASP A 69 5.03 15.39 -13.25
CA ASP A 69 6.19 15.06 -14.07
C ASP A 69 6.48 13.55 -14.14
N LEU A 70 5.66 12.73 -13.50
CA LEU A 70 5.80 11.26 -13.54
C LEU A 70 5.25 10.70 -14.86
N LEU A 71 6.13 10.15 -15.67
CA LEU A 71 5.78 9.55 -16.95
C LEU A 71 5.60 8.03 -16.82
N THR A 72 4.54 7.51 -17.40
CA THR A 72 4.42 6.08 -17.72
C THR A 72 5.04 5.84 -19.10
N ILE A 73 5.99 4.92 -19.18
CA ILE A 73 6.71 4.60 -20.41
C ILE A 73 6.23 3.23 -20.87
N ASP A 74 5.50 3.21 -21.98
CA ASP A 74 5.08 1.98 -22.65
C ASP A 74 5.80 1.86 -24.01
N LEU A 75 6.72 0.93 -24.07
CA LEU A 75 7.48 0.57 -25.26
C LEU A 75 7.18 -0.86 -25.72
N SER A 76 6.13 -1.48 -25.20
CA SER A 76 5.79 -2.88 -25.43
C SER A 76 5.51 -3.22 -26.91
N ALA A 77 5.12 -2.22 -27.72
CA ALA A 77 4.93 -2.40 -29.15
C ALA A 77 6.23 -2.67 -29.93
N ILE A 78 7.38 -2.21 -29.38
CA ILE A 78 8.71 -2.39 -29.99
C ILE A 78 9.54 -3.40 -29.19
N PHE A 79 9.39 -3.40 -27.87
CA PHE A 79 10.08 -4.27 -26.92
C PHE A 79 9.05 -5.09 -26.12
N PRO A 80 8.59 -6.24 -26.66
CA PRO A 80 7.53 -7.06 -26.04
C PRO A 80 7.86 -7.51 -24.61
N GLU A 81 9.12 -7.65 -24.27
CA GLU A 81 9.60 -7.99 -22.91
C GLU A 81 9.31 -6.92 -21.87
N LEU A 82 8.94 -5.70 -22.29
CA LEU A 82 8.53 -4.60 -21.40
C LEU A 82 7.03 -4.57 -21.13
N LYS A 83 6.22 -5.42 -21.78
CA LYS A 83 4.75 -5.41 -21.69
C LYS A 83 4.23 -5.42 -20.24
N ASP A 84 4.87 -6.21 -19.37
CA ASP A 84 4.47 -6.35 -17.97
C ASP A 84 5.35 -5.55 -17.00
N LYS A 85 6.23 -4.69 -17.53
CA LYS A 85 7.10 -3.84 -16.75
C LYS A 85 6.44 -2.49 -16.47
N ARG A 86 6.47 -2.07 -15.22
CA ARG A 86 5.99 -0.74 -14.82
C ARG A 86 7.13 0.27 -14.90
N VAL A 87 7.53 0.62 -16.15
CA VAL A 87 8.60 1.58 -16.36
C VAL A 87 8.08 2.98 -16.09
N ARG A 88 8.79 3.71 -15.21
CA ARG A 88 8.46 5.08 -14.81
C ARG A 88 9.67 5.96 -15.01
N GLY A 89 9.43 7.18 -15.45
CA GLY A 89 10.50 8.14 -15.70
C GLY A 89 10.03 9.58 -15.62
N ARG A 90 10.96 10.49 -15.89
CA ARG A 90 10.74 11.92 -16.03
C ARG A 90 11.55 12.45 -17.22
N LEU A 91 11.21 13.62 -17.71
CA LEU A 91 11.99 14.29 -18.75
C LEU A 91 13.17 15.05 -18.13
N GLU A 92 14.31 14.90 -18.75
CA GLU A 92 15.51 15.72 -18.54
C GLU A 92 15.99 16.22 -19.93
N GLY A 93 15.62 17.44 -20.26
CA GLY A 93 15.79 17.94 -21.64
C GLY A 93 15.00 17.09 -22.63
N ASN A 94 15.69 16.44 -23.57
CA ASN A 94 15.11 15.54 -24.57
C ASN A 94 15.24 14.04 -24.21
N LYS A 95 15.63 13.71 -22.97
CA LYS A 95 15.83 12.34 -22.51
C LYS A 95 14.78 11.97 -21.48
N VAL A 96 14.34 10.73 -21.53
CA VAL A 96 13.59 10.11 -20.42
C VAL A 96 14.61 9.40 -19.54
N VAL A 97 14.65 9.81 -18.27
CA VAL A 97 15.50 9.21 -17.23
C VAL A 97 14.62 8.57 -16.13
N PRO A 98 15.15 7.66 -15.30
CA PRO A 98 14.38 7.10 -14.19
C PRO A 98 13.74 8.19 -13.34
N TYR A 99 12.54 7.91 -12.81
CA TYR A 99 11.92 8.83 -11.88
C TYR A 99 12.73 8.93 -10.58
N TRP A 100 12.38 9.86 -9.72
CA TRP A 100 13.07 10.07 -8.45
C TRP A 100 12.94 8.85 -7.54
N SER A 101 14.02 8.45 -6.90
CA SER A 101 13.98 7.48 -5.81
C SER A 101 13.18 8.02 -4.62
N ARG A 102 12.78 7.15 -3.69
CA ARG A 102 12.08 7.58 -2.48
C ARG A 102 12.86 8.64 -1.69
N ALA A 103 14.18 8.45 -1.54
CA ALA A 103 15.04 9.40 -0.83
C ALA A 103 15.04 10.78 -1.52
N GLU A 104 15.15 10.82 -2.84
CA GLU A 104 15.09 12.04 -3.63
C GLU A 104 13.72 12.71 -3.56
N ILE A 105 12.64 11.94 -3.62
CA ILE A 105 11.26 12.44 -3.45
C ILE A 105 11.12 13.12 -2.08
N THR A 106 11.62 12.47 -1.03
CA THR A 106 11.59 13.02 0.33
C THR A 106 12.42 14.30 0.44
N ALA A 107 13.66 14.28 -0.09
CA ALA A 107 14.55 15.44 -0.06
C ALA A 107 14.03 16.65 -0.86
N ARG A 108 13.25 16.43 -1.91
CA ARG A 108 12.62 17.49 -2.70
C ARG A 108 11.53 18.22 -1.93
N GLY A 109 10.86 17.56 -1.01
CA GLY A 109 9.81 18.17 -0.20
C GLY A 109 8.77 18.87 -1.07
N ASP A 110 8.49 20.13 -0.79
CA ASP A 110 7.48 20.92 -1.51
C ASP A 110 7.91 21.36 -2.94
N LYS A 111 9.16 21.09 -3.34
CA LYS A 111 9.63 21.29 -4.72
C LYS A 111 9.19 20.14 -5.66
N LEU A 112 8.66 19.05 -5.13
CA LEU A 112 8.09 17.98 -5.95
C LEU A 112 6.78 18.49 -6.58
N PRO A 113 6.60 18.40 -7.91
CA PRO A 113 5.39 18.85 -8.58
C PRO A 113 4.23 17.86 -8.35
N SER A 114 3.77 17.78 -7.12
CA SER A 114 2.66 16.91 -6.71
C SER A 114 1.78 17.62 -5.69
N ARG A 115 0.48 17.41 -5.79
CA ARG A 115 -0.47 17.89 -4.78
C ARG A 115 -0.27 17.14 -3.48
N THR A 116 -0.15 17.83 -2.35
CA THR A 116 -0.30 17.22 -1.03
C THR A 116 -1.78 17.05 -0.73
N LEU A 117 -2.19 15.82 -0.43
CA LEU A 117 -3.58 15.45 -0.15
C LEU A 117 -3.96 15.72 1.31
N LEU A 118 -3.07 15.35 2.21
CA LEU A 118 -3.16 15.54 3.65
C LEU A 118 -1.79 15.30 4.30
N TYR A 119 -1.70 15.48 5.61
CA TYR A 119 -0.52 15.23 6.42
C TYR A 119 -0.84 14.20 7.49
N VAL A 120 0.09 13.32 7.81
CA VAL A 120 -0.03 12.34 8.88
C VAL A 120 1.05 12.56 9.94
N ASP A 121 0.87 11.95 11.09
CA ASP A 121 1.72 12.15 12.26
C ASP A 121 2.96 11.24 12.26
N ASP A 122 2.87 10.04 11.69
CA ASP A 122 3.92 9.02 11.76
C ASP A 122 4.49 8.67 10.38
N ALA A 123 5.81 8.76 10.24
CA ALA A 123 6.51 8.47 8.97
C ALA A 123 6.59 6.97 8.67
N VAL A 124 6.65 6.12 9.70
CA VAL A 124 6.71 4.66 9.54
C VAL A 124 5.35 4.12 9.13
N GLU A 125 4.28 4.59 9.79
CA GLU A 125 2.91 4.25 9.37
C GLU A 125 2.61 4.70 7.94
N LEU A 126 3.06 5.92 7.57
CA LEU A 126 2.95 6.41 6.19
C LEU A 126 3.69 5.50 5.21
N PHE A 127 4.90 5.05 5.56
CA PHE A 127 5.65 4.12 4.72
C PHE A 127 4.87 2.83 4.51
N PHE A 128 4.33 2.23 5.57
CA PHE A 128 3.56 0.99 5.46
C PHE A 128 2.24 1.18 4.70
N LEU A 129 1.56 2.32 4.87
CA LEU A 129 0.40 2.68 4.05
C LEU A 129 0.76 2.72 2.56
N GLN A 130 1.90 3.31 2.20
CA GLN A 130 2.38 3.38 0.81
C GLN A 130 2.75 1.99 0.26
N VAL A 131 3.29 1.09 1.09
CA VAL A 131 3.57 -0.31 0.72
C VAL A 131 2.26 -1.09 0.49
N GLN A 132 1.27 -0.93 1.38
CA GLN A 132 -0.05 -1.56 1.23
C GLN A 132 -0.83 -0.99 0.04
N GLY A 133 -0.61 0.28 -0.30
CA GLY A 133 -1.24 0.96 -1.42
C GLY A 133 -2.64 1.51 -1.14
N SER A 134 -3.26 1.19 -0.02
CA SER A 134 -4.53 1.76 0.43
C SER A 134 -4.54 1.91 1.94
N GLY A 135 -5.38 2.82 2.45
CA GLY A 135 -5.50 3.05 3.88
C GLY A 135 -6.55 4.10 4.23
N ARG A 136 -6.75 4.28 5.52
CA ARG A 136 -7.68 5.26 6.07
C ARG A 136 -6.94 6.24 6.96
N VAL A 137 -7.38 7.49 6.94
CA VAL A 137 -6.83 8.54 7.79
C VAL A 137 -7.96 9.18 8.58
N SER A 138 -7.89 9.06 9.90
CA SER A 138 -8.80 9.73 10.83
C SER A 138 -8.40 11.20 10.95
N LEU A 139 -9.34 12.10 10.74
CA LEU A 139 -9.14 13.54 10.78
C LEU A 139 -9.66 14.14 12.09
N PRO A 140 -9.15 15.33 12.53
CA PRO A 140 -9.54 15.94 13.79
C PRO A 140 -11.02 16.32 13.90
N ASP A 141 -11.68 16.50 12.75
CA ASP A 141 -13.13 16.79 12.65
C ASP A 141 -14.01 15.52 12.81
N GLY A 142 -13.40 14.36 13.10
CA GLY A 142 -14.09 13.08 13.22
C GLY A 142 -14.40 12.40 11.89
N THR A 143 -14.05 13.01 10.76
CA THR A 143 -14.24 12.40 9.44
C THR A 143 -13.09 11.45 9.09
N MET A 144 -13.34 10.57 8.10
CA MET A 144 -12.39 9.59 7.62
C MET A 144 -12.06 9.85 6.16
N ALA A 145 -10.78 10.08 5.87
CA ALA A 145 -10.28 10.09 4.50
C ALA A 145 -9.85 8.68 4.09
N ARG A 146 -10.21 8.25 2.89
CA ARG A 146 -9.76 6.99 2.29
C ARG A 146 -8.74 7.28 1.22
N LEU A 147 -7.65 6.54 1.27
CA LEU A 147 -6.54 6.64 0.31
C LEU A 147 -6.48 5.35 -0.49
N ASN A 148 -6.29 5.48 -1.79
CA ASN A 148 -6.13 4.36 -2.71
C ASN A 148 -4.84 4.51 -3.50
N TYR A 149 -4.28 3.37 -3.90
CA TYR A 149 -3.14 3.32 -4.79
C TYR A 149 -3.43 4.10 -6.08
N ALA A 150 -2.48 4.94 -6.46
CA ALA A 150 -2.54 5.70 -7.69
C ALA A 150 -1.39 5.33 -8.64
N ASP A 151 -0.12 5.46 -8.19
CA ASP A 151 1.05 5.09 -8.98
C ASP A 151 2.28 4.83 -8.10
N GLN A 152 3.40 4.48 -8.73
CA GLN A 152 4.70 4.21 -8.11
C GLN A 152 5.83 4.88 -8.90
N ASN A 153 7.02 4.97 -8.31
CA ASN A 153 8.19 5.61 -8.93
C ASN A 153 9.01 4.67 -9.85
N GLY A 154 8.61 3.41 -10.01
CA GLY A 154 9.29 2.44 -10.88
C GLY A 154 10.49 1.73 -10.26
N TYR A 155 10.89 2.07 -9.04
CA TYR A 155 11.99 1.38 -8.36
C TYR A 155 11.53 0.06 -7.74
N PRO A 156 12.43 -0.95 -7.69
CA PRO A 156 12.17 -2.17 -6.94
C PRO A 156 11.92 -1.88 -5.46
N TYR A 157 10.97 -2.60 -4.88
CA TYR A 157 10.72 -2.49 -3.44
C TYR A 157 11.88 -3.08 -2.64
N GLN A 158 12.35 -2.33 -1.64
CA GLN A 158 13.30 -2.79 -0.64
C GLN A 158 12.64 -2.79 0.73
N SER A 159 12.57 -3.95 1.36
CA SER A 159 12.00 -4.07 2.69
C SER A 159 12.91 -3.42 3.73
N ILE A 160 12.40 -2.43 4.47
CA ILE A 160 13.14 -1.79 5.58
C ILE A 160 13.59 -2.84 6.60
N GLY A 161 12.69 -3.73 7.03
CA GLY A 161 13.02 -4.76 7.99
C GLY A 161 14.18 -5.64 7.51
N ARG A 162 14.19 -6.02 6.23
CA ARG A 162 15.30 -6.80 5.66
C ARG A 162 16.62 -6.03 5.68
N VAL A 163 16.59 -4.75 5.29
CA VAL A 163 17.79 -3.89 5.32
C VAL A 163 18.36 -3.76 6.73
N LEU A 164 17.50 -3.58 7.74
CA LEU A 164 17.94 -3.50 9.15
C LEU A 164 18.52 -4.81 9.66
N VAL A 165 17.93 -5.94 9.29
CA VAL A 165 18.45 -7.27 9.62
C VAL A 165 19.81 -7.52 8.95
N ASP A 166 19.94 -7.19 7.66
CA ASP A 166 21.20 -7.37 6.92
C ASP A 166 22.33 -6.48 7.45
N ARG A 167 21.99 -5.34 8.09
CA ARG A 167 22.94 -4.46 8.78
C ARG A 167 23.22 -4.89 10.23
N GLY A 168 22.53 -5.90 10.74
CA GLY A 168 22.64 -6.33 12.14
C GLY A 168 22.02 -5.37 13.15
N GLU A 169 21.19 -4.45 12.70
CA GLU A 169 20.53 -3.43 13.53
C GLU A 169 19.20 -3.92 14.10
N LEU A 170 18.64 -4.99 13.54
CA LEU A 170 17.39 -5.61 13.98
C LEU A 170 17.49 -7.13 13.80
N LYS A 171 16.90 -7.91 14.70
CA LYS A 171 16.79 -9.36 14.52
C LYS A 171 15.62 -9.70 13.60
N LEU A 172 15.70 -10.86 12.94
CA LEU A 172 14.67 -11.29 11.99
C LEU A 172 13.27 -11.41 12.63
N GLU A 173 13.22 -11.94 13.85
CA GLU A 173 11.99 -12.07 14.65
C GLU A 173 11.38 -10.73 15.08
N GLU A 174 12.19 -9.68 15.08
CA GLU A 174 11.78 -8.31 15.44
C GLU A 174 11.43 -7.47 14.21
N ALA A 175 11.63 -7.98 12.99
CA ALA A 175 11.41 -7.26 11.73
C ALA A 175 9.91 -7.08 11.39
N SER A 176 9.17 -6.55 12.35
CA SER A 176 7.76 -6.15 12.24
C SER A 176 7.63 -4.62 12.14
N MET A 177 6.43 -4.13 11.82
CA MET A 177 6.15 -2.69 11.85
C MET A 177 6.47 -2.08 13.23
N GLN A 178 6.04 -2.75 14.31
CA GLN A 178 6.29 -2.33 15.68
C GLN A 178 7.77 -2.34 16.03
N GLY A 179 8.52 -3.35 15.59
CA GLY A 179 9.97 -3.41 15.79
C GLY A 179 10.71 -2.30 15.05
N ILE A 180 10.26 -1.95 13.83
CA ILE A 180 10.83 -0.84 13.05
C ILE A 180 10.47 0.52 13.67
N GLN A 181 9.28 0.67 14.27
CA GLN A 181 8.91 1.89 14.99
C GLN A 181 9.68 2.08 16.30
N ALA A 182 10.10 0.99 16.94
CA ALA A 182 10.85 1.02 18.17
C ALA A 182 12.36 1.22 17.98
N TRP A 183 12.87 0.93 16.76
CA TRP A 183 14.27 1.11 16.37
C TRP A 183 14.58 2.60 16.13
#